data_c536609680b5b2598bf6b4555c413899
#
_entry.id   c536609680b5b2598bf6b4555c413899
#
_cell.length_a   1.000
_cell.length_b   1.000
_cell.length_c   1.000
_cell.angle_alpha   90.00
_cell.angle_beta   90.00
_cell.angle_gamma   90.00
#
_symmetry.space_group_name_H-M   'P 1'
#
loop_
_entity.id
_entity.type
_entity.pdbx_description
1 polymer ?
#
loop_
_entity_poly.entity_id
_entity_poly.type
_entity_poly.pdbx_seq_one_letter_code
_entity_poly.pdbx_strand_id
1 'polypeptide(L)'
;MNFLFASPFDFTFIEVILKGFVIGLLAAAPTGPSGVLCIQRTLNKGRWQGFMSGLGVTISDTIYILCTSFGLSLMMGFLEDKQTFLVVKLIGCALLLIFGIHTIRNNPLAKQKQTNPSGSKSVSYTISGFLVAIANPLVIFIYLGMFAYFAFPISEFEGVQKIVAFASVIGGDVCWWLFLSFLINKLRNRFDL
;
A
#
# COMPACT_ATOMS: atom_id res chain seq x y z
N MET A 1 -37.80 -15.56 -12.56
CA MET A 1 -38.22 -14.46 -11.69
C MET A 1 -37.25 -14.42 -10.51
N ASN A 2 -35.99 -13.91 -10.76
CA ASN A 2 -34.89 -13.89 -9.80
C ASN A 2 -34.51 -12.43 -9.50
N PHE A 3 -35.42 -11.76 -8.74
CA PHE A 3 -35.24 -10.33 -8.36
C PHE A 3 -34.87 -10.15 -6.88
N LEU A 4 -34.36 -11.19 -6.19
CA LEU A 4 -34.22 -11.16 -4.73
C LEU A 4 -32.79 -11.22 -4.19
N PHE A 5 -31.75 -11.21 -5.03
CA PHE A 5 -30.36 -11.11 -4.58
C PHE A 5 -29.53 -10.22 -5.51
N ALA A 6 -30.02 -9.00 -5.79
CA ALA A 6 -29.10 -7.97 -6.18
C ALA A 6 -28.25 -7.67 -4.94
N SER A 7 -26.96 -8.02 -4.96
CA SER A 7 -26.05 -7.57 -3.91
C SER A 7 -26.10 -6.05 -3.87
N PRO A 8 -26.11 -5.40 -2.71
CA PRO A 8 -26.20 -3.94 -2.63
C PRO A 8 -25.03 -3.21 -3.30
N PHE A 9 -24.12 -3.93 -3.93
CA PHE A 9 -22.92 -3.44 -4.60
C PHE A 9 -22.73 -4.06 -5.99
N ASP A 10 -23.68 -3.79 -6.93
CA ASP A 10 -23.45 -4.08 -8.35
C ASP A 10 -22.46 -3.08 -8.95
N PHE A 11 -21.18 -3.27 -8.64
CA PHE A 11 -20.11 -2.49 -9.27
C PHE A 11 -19.91 -2.94 -10.71
N THR A 12 -19.98 -2.02 -11.64
CA THR A 12 -19.53 -2.26 -13.00
C THR A 12 -18.01 -2.48 -13.01
N PHE A 13 -17.48 -3.27 -13.95
CA PHE A 13 -16.03 -3.48 -14.08
C PHE A 13 -15.25 -2.16 -14.17
N ILE A 14 -15.83 -1.16 -14.81
CA ILE A 14 -15.22 0.18 -14.94
C ILE A 14 -15.09 0.85 -13.57
N GLU A 15 -16.11 0.77 -12.71
CA GLU A 15 -16.04 1.32 -11.35
C GLU A 15 -14.99 0.61 -10.51
N VAL A 16 -14.91 -0.71 -10.61
CA VAL A 16 -13.89 -1.51 -9.91
C VAL A 16 -12.49 -1.08 -10.34
N ILE A 17 -12.25 -0.92 -11.64
CA ILE A 17 -10.96 -0.49 -12.18
C ILE A 17 -10.64 0.93 -11.70
N LEU A 18 -11.55 1.88 -11.84
CA LEU A 18 -11.30 3.28 -11.50
C LEU A 18 -11.09 3.46 -10.00
N LYS A 19 -11.99 2.91 -9.16
CA LYS A 19 -11.88 3.01 -7.71
C LYS A 19 -10.61 2.29 -7.22
N GLY A 20 -10.35 1.07 -7.68
CA GLY A 20 -9.16 0.33 -7.31
C GLY A 20 -7.87 1.07 -7.67
N PHE A 21 -7.78 1.60 -8.88
CA PHE A 21 -6.62 2.38 -9.33
C PHE A 21 -6.40 3.64 -8.48
N VAL A 22 -7.46 4.39 -8.18
CA VAL A 22 -7.37 5.59 -7.31
C VAL A 22 -6.97 5.20 -5.90
N ILE A 23 -7.51 4.12 -5.35
CA ILE A 23 -7.13 3.61 -4.03
C ILE A 23 -5.63 3.31 -3.98
N GLY A 24 -5.11 2.52 -4.94
CA GLY A 24 -3.69 2.18 -4.98
C GLY A 24 -2.79 3.41 -5.10
N LEU A 25 -3.16 4.34 -5.97
CA LEU A 25 -2.41 5.59 -6.17
C LEU A 25 -2.39 6.45 -4.90
N LEU A 26 -3.54 6.62 -4.24
CA LEU A 26 -3.66 7.45 -3.04
C LEU A 26 -3.06 6.76 -1.80
N ALA A 27 -3.16 5.43 -1.69
CA ALA A 27 -2.56 4.68 -0.58
C ALA A 27 -1.03 4.75 -0.63
N ALA A 28 -0.45 4.72 -1.84
CA ALA A 28 0.99 4.85 -2.03
C ALA A 28 1.52 6.28 -1.81
N ALA A 29 0.68 7.32 -1.90
CA ALA A 29 1.11 8.72 -1.83
C ALA A 29 1.74 9.14 -0.48
N PRO A 30 1.20 8.79 0.71
CA PRO A 30 1.76 9.14 2.01
C PRO A 30 2.90 8.20 2.43
N THR A 31 3.91 8.07 1.65
CA THR A 31 4.86 6.96 1.64
C THR A 31 5.92 6.92 2.74
N GLY A 32 5.94 7.84 3.68
CA GLY A 32 6.86 7.78 4.83
C GLY A 32 8.31 7.37 4.47
N PRO A 33 8.90 6.38 5.18
CA PRO A 33 10.28 5.94 4.94
C PRO A 33 10.54 5.39 3.53
N SER A 34 9.54 4.70 2.94
CA SER A 34 9.63 4.13 1.58
C SER A 34 9.75 5.22 0.53
N GLY A 35 8.97 6.31 0.66
CA GLY A 35 9.05 7.45 -0.24
C GLY A 35 10.38 8.17 -0.16
N VAL A 36 10.88 8.41 1.06
CA VAL A 36 12.19 9.01 1.27
C VAL A 36 13.29 8.17 0.60
N LEU A 37 13.24 6.83 0.76
CA LEU A 37 14.18 5.91 0.11
C LEU A 37 14.14 6.03 -1.41
N CYS A 38 12.92 6.02 -2.01
CA CYS A 38 12.76 6.14 -3.47
C CYS A 38 13.24 7.49 -3.98
N ILE A 39 12.92 8.59 -3.28
CA ILE A 39 13.40 9.95 -3.61
C ILE A 39 14.92 10.03 -3.56
N GLN A 40 15.54 9.61 -2.46
CA GLN A 40 17.00 9.61 -2.31
C GLN A 40 17.70 8.79 -3.39
N ARG A 41 17.15 7.62 -3.74
CA ARG A 41 17.72 6.80 -4.81
C ARG A 41 17.55 7.42 -6.18
N THR A 42 16.40 8.05 -6.43
CA THR A 42 16.20 8.78 -7.69
C THR A 42 17.20 9.92 -7.82
N LEU A 43 17.39 10.69 -6.77
CA LEU A 43 18.36 11.79 -6.76
C LEU A 43 19.81 11.30 -6.93
N ASN A 44 20.21 10.26 -6.20
CA ASN A 44 21.61 9.82 -6.18
C ASN A 44 21.99 8.86 -7.33
N LYS A 45 21.05 8.07 -7.82
CA LYS A 45 21.31 6.95 -8.76
C LYS A 45 20.49 7.01 -10.04
N GLY A 46 19.46 7.87 -10.10
CA GLY A 46 18.60 8.06 -11.26
C GLY A 46 17.23 7.38 -11.13
N ARG A 47 16.34 7.71 -12.07
CA ARG A 47 14.91 7.34 -12.03
C ARG A 47 14.64 5.84 -11.92
N TRP A 48 15.41 5.03 -12.62
CA TRP A 48 15.18 3.58 -12.66
C TRP A 48 15.49 2.91 -11.32
N GLN A 49 16.51 3.36 -10.62
CA GLN A 49 16.87 2.84 -9.31
C GLN A 49 15.84 3.24 -8.24
N GLY A 50 15.28 4.45 -8.33
CA GLY A 50 14.14 4.87 -7.53
C GLY A 50 12.91 4.01 -7.82
N PHE A 51 12.56 3.84 -9.08
CA PHE A 51 11.43 3.01 -9.51
C PHE A 51 11.57 1.54 -9.08
N MET A 52 12.75 0.93 -9.24
CA MET A 52 13.01 -0.44 -8.75
C MET A 52 12.79 -0.57 -7.24
N SER A 53 13.12 0.48 -6.48
CA SER A 53 12.80 0.51 -5.06
C SER A 53 11.29 0.60 -4.82
N GLY A 54 10.58 1.41 -5.59
CA GLY A 54 9.13 1.48 -5.59
C GLY A 54 8.45 0.15 -5.92
N LEU A 55 8.96 -0.59 -6.92
CA LEU A 55 8.45 -1.95 -7.20
C LEU A 55 8.60 -2.89 -5.99
N GLY A 56 9.70 -2.75 -5.23
CA GLY A 56 9.85 -3.49 -3.97
C GLY A 56 8.79 -3.11 -2.94
N VAL A 57 8.45 -1.83 -2.85
CA VAL A 57 7.34 -1.35 -2.00
C VAL A 57 6.02 -1.95 -2.46
N THR A 58 5.72 -1.91 -3.77
CA THR A 58 4.50 -2.51 -4.35
C THR A 58 4.35 -4.00 -4.01
N ILE A 59 5.44 -4.77 -4.00
CA ILE A 59 5.39 -6.18 -3.59
C ILE A 59 4.96 -6.31 -2.13
N SER A 60 5.50 -5.46 -1.24
CA SER A 60 5.06 -5.40 0.16
C SER A 60 3.61 -4.98 0.29
N ASP A 61 3.22 -3.94 -0.42
CA ASP A 61 1.86 -3.41 -0.40
C ASP A 61 0.85 -4.44 -0.92
N THR A 62 1.22 -5.24 -1.92
CA THR A 62 0.40 -6.37 -2.39
C THR A 62 0.13 -7.37 -1.27
N ILE A 63 1.11 -7.68 -0.42
CA ILE A 63 0.92 -8.55 0.75
C ILE A 63 -0.07 -7.88 1.73
N TYR A 64 0.08 -6.59 2.00
CA TYR A 64 -0.85 -5.87 2.88
C TYR A 64 -2.26 -5.78 2.31
N ILE A 65 -2.43 -5.57 0.99
CA ILE A 65 -3.72 -5.60 0.32
C ILE A 65 -4.40 -6.96 0.50
N LEU A 66 -3.65 -8.05 0.30
CA LEU A 66 -4.14 -9.41 0.51
C LEU A 66 -4.54 -9.62 1.97
N CYS A 67 -3.66 -9.29 2.92
CA CYS A 67 -3.95 -9.40 4.35
C CYS A 67 -5.18 -8.59 4.75
N THR A 68 -5.35 -7.37 4.22
CA THR A 68 -6.51 -6.51 4.50
C THR A 68 -7.79 -7.13 3.93
N SER A 69 -7.75 -7.64 2.69
CA SER A 69 -8.90 -8.27 2.05
C SER A 69 -9.37 -9.52 2.79
N PHE A 70 -8.43 -10.41 3.14
CA PHE A 70 -8.75 -11.61 3.93
C PHE A 70 -9.15 -11.27 5.36
N GLY A 71 -8.46 -10.31 5.98
CA GLY A 71 -8.77 -9.85 7.34
C GLY A 71 -10.18 -9.26 7.44
N LEU A 72 -10.59 -8.45 6.47
CA LEU A 72 -11.97 -7.94 6.40
C LEU A 72 -12.99 -9.07 6.27
N SER A 73 -12.74 -10.06 5.40
CA SER A 73 -13.64 -11.21 5.23
C SER A 73 -13.79 -12.00 6.53
N LEU A 74 -12.70 -12.24 7.26
CA LEU A 74 -12.76 -12.91 8.55
C LEU A 74 -13.45 -12.06 9.64
N MET A 75 -13.23 -10.74 9.62
CA MET A 75 -13.81 -9.83 10.62
C MET A 75 -15.31 -9.62 10.42
N MET A 76 -15.86 -9.77 9.21
CA MET A 76 -17.30 -9.56 8.98
C MET A 76 -18.15 -10.47 9.89
N GLY A 77 -17.73 -11.72 10.12
CA GLY A 77 -18.42 -12.62 11.07
C GLY A 77 -18.34 -12.19 12.54
N PHE A 78 -17.33 -11.39 12.92
CA PHE A 78 -17.16 -10.88 14.29
C PHE A 78 -17.78 -9.50 14.50
N LEU A 79 -18.10 -8.76 13.42
CA LEU A 79 -18.65 -7.40 13.51
C LEU A 79 -20.14 -7.38 13.85
N GLU A 80 -20.84 -8.50 13.74
CA GLU A 80 -22.26 -8.64 14.10
C GLU A 80 -22.50 -8.53 15.60
N ASP A 81 -21.52 -8.92 16.42
CA ASP A 81 -21.62 -8.78 17.89
C ASP A 81 -20.96 -7.49 18.40
N LYS A 82 -21.79 -6.62 18.99
CA LYS A 82 -21.34 -5.30 19.50
C LYS A 82 -20.20 -5.38 20.53
N GLN A 83 -20.16 -6.44 21.36
CA GLN A 83 -19.11 -6.60 22.37
C GLN A 83 -17.79 -6.99 21.71
N THR A 84 -17.82 -7.96 20.78
CA THR A 84 -16.65 -8.38 20.00
C THR A 84 -16.10 -7.24 19.16
N PHE A 85 -16.96 -6.44 18.53
CA PHE A 85 -16.57 -5.25 17.80
C PHE A 85 -15.84 -4.23 18.67
N LEU A 86 -16.34 -3.96 19.90
CA LEU A 86 -15.70 -3.04 20.83
C LEU A 86 -14.31 -3.52 21.23
N VAL A 87 -14.16 -4.82 21.53
CA VAL A 87 -12.87 -5.41 21.91
C VAL A 87 -11.85 -5.30 20.78
N VAL A 88 -12.23 -5.67 19.55
CA VAL A 88 -11.37 -5.56 18.36
C VAL A 88 -10.95 -4.12 18.13
N LYS A 89 -11.88 -3.16 18.24
CA LYS A 89 -11.59 -1.73 18.12
C LYS A 89 -10.59 -1.25 19.17
N LEU A 90 -10.74 -1.63 20.41
CA LEU A 90 -9.83 -1.25 21.50
C LEU A 90 -8.43 -1.85 21.28
N ILE A 91 -8.34 -3.13 20.88
CA ILE A 91 -7.07 -3.77 20.54
C ILE A 91 -6.39 -3.04 19.39
N GLY A 92 -7.13 -2.73 18.31
CA GLY A 92 -6.60 -1.96 17.16
C GLY A 92 -6.07 -0.59 17.58
N CYS A 93 -6.83 0.16 18.38
CA CYS A 93 -6.38 1.45 18.90
C CYS A 93 -5.12 1.33 19.77
N ALA A 94 -5.05 0.32 20.66
CA ALA A 94 -3.88 0.09 21.50
C ALA A 94 -2.63 -0.25 20.67
N LEU A 95 -2.77 -1.12 19.66
CA LEU A 95 -1.68 -1.46 18.73
C LEU A 95 -1.20 -0.23 17.96
N LEU A 96 -2.12 0.61 17.48
CA LEU A 96 -1.77 1.86 16.77
C LEU A 96 -1.01 2.83 17.69
N LEU A 97 -1.43 2.98 18.93
CA LEU A 97 -0.76 3.84 19.90
C LEU A 97 0.64 3.31 20.24
N ILE A 98 0.78 2.02 20.51
CA ILE A 98 2.08 1.38 20.79
C ILE A 98 3.02 1.57 19.59
N PHE A 99 2.53 1.31 18.38
CA PHE A 99 3.33 1.46 17.18
C PHE A 99 3.68 2.91 16.88
N GLY A 100 2.75 3.85 17.09
CA GLY A 100 3.00 5.29 16.94
C GLY A 100 4.09 5.78 17.89
N ILE A 101 4.01 5.40 19.16
CA ILE A 101 5.03 5.72 20.18
C ILE A 101 6.38 5.09 19.80
N HIS A 102 6.38 3.82 19.37
CA HIS A 102 7.60 3.13 18.94
C HIS A 102 8.25 3.81 17.73
N THR A 103 7.45 4.25 16.76
CA THR A 103 7.94 4.95 15.56
C THR A 103 8.55 6.31 15.88
N ILE A 104 7.94 7.07 16.81
CA ILE A 104 8.47 8.37 17.27
C ILE A 104 9.80 8.17 18.02
N ARG A 105 9.90 7.14 18.86
CA ARG A 105 11.11 6.86 19.65
C ARG A 105 12.27 6.30 18.83
N ASN A 106 11.99 5.51 17.81
CA ASN A 106 12.99 4.93 16.92
C ASN A 106 13.00 5.72 15.62
N ASN A 107 13.90 6.71 15.51
CA ASN A 107 14.05 7.48 14.29
C ASN A 107 14.45 6.54 13.13
N PRO A 108 13.49 6.06 12.29
CA PRO A 108 13.76 5.06 11.27
C PRO A 108 14.71 5.58 10.18
N LEU A 109 14.80 6.90 10.04
CA LEU A 109 15.70 7.57 9.09
C LEU A 109 17.16 7.52 9.53
N ALA A 110 17.44 7.46 10.83
CA ALA A 110 18.80 7.37 11.35
C ALA A 110 19.44 5.97 11.17
N LYS A 111 18.63 4.91 11.01
CA LYS A 111 19.12 3.53 10.83
C LYS A 111 19.30 3.10 9.37
N GLN A 112 18.90 3.90 8.41
CA GLN A 112 19.18 3.64 7.00
C GLN A 112 20.65 3.95 6.66
N LYS A 113 21.60 3.24 7.30
CA LYS A 113 22.94 3.11 6.75
C LYS A 113 22.82 2.56 5.34
N GLN A 114 23.42 3.27 4.38
CA GLN A 114 23.51 2.87 2.99
C GLN A 114 24.03 1.42 2.92
N THR A 115 23.14 0.46 2.78
CA THR A 115 23.53 -0.87 2.36
C THR A 115 23.95 -0.76 0.91
N ASN A 116 25.26 -0.74 0.68
CA ASN A 116 25.80 -0.87 -0.67
C ASN A 116 25.42 -2.26 -1.18
N PRO A 117 24.59 -2.36 -2.22
CA PRO A 117 24.10 -3.65 -2.67
C PRO A 117 25.21 -4.40 -3.43
N SER A 118 25.64 -5.55 -2.90
CA SER A 118 26.45 -6.52 -3.63
C SER A 118 25.49 -7.44 -4.39
N GLY A 119 25.34 -7.24 -5.68
CA GLY A 119 24.46 -8.06 -6.53
C GLY A 119 24.05 -7.33 -7.81
N SER A 120 23.21 -7.93 -8.62
CA SER A 120 22.56 -7.21 -9.75
C SER A 120 21.87 -5.98 -9.16
N LYS A 121 22.36 -4.80 -9.51
CA LYS A 121 22.01 -3.53 -8.86
C LYS A 121 20.49 -3.32 -8.74
N SER A 122 19.73 -3.70 -9.75
CA SER A 122 18.27 -3.54 -9.80
C SER A 122 17.55 -4.42 -8.75
N VAL A 123 17.90 -5.71 -8.65
CA VAL A 123 17.30 -6.64 -7.69
C VAL A 123 17.53 -6.18 -6.26
N SER A 124 18.72 -5.70 -5.96
CA SER A 124 19.05 -5.19 -4.63
C SER A 124 18.24 -3.94 -4.25
N TYR A 125 17.93 -3.06 -5.20
CA TYR A 125 17.05 -1.92 -4.96
C TYR A 125 15.61 -2.36 -4.66
N THR A 126 15.09 -3.35 -5.38
CA THR A 126 13.76 -3.93 -5.15
C THR A 126 13.68 -4.60 -3.78
N ILE A 127 14.65 -5.46 -3.43
CA ILE A 127 14.68 -6.14 -2.12
C ILE A 127 14.70 -5.12 -0.98
N SER A 128 15.51 -4.09 -1.07
CA SER A 128 15.59 -3.10 0.00
C SER A 128 14.35 -2.21 0.08
N GLY A 129 13.67 -1.91 -1.04
CA GLY A 129 12.37 -1.25 -1.05
C GLY A 129 11.32 -2.10 -0.34
N PHE A 130 11.27 -3.39 -0.67
CA PHE A 130 10.42 -4.37 -0.01
C PHE A 130 10.64 -4.44 1.50
N LEU A 131 11.91 -4.59 1.94
CA LEU A 131 12.23 -4.71 3.36
C LEU A 131 11.86 -3.46 4.16
N VAL A 132 12.02 -2.27 3.59
CA VAL A 132 11.62 -1.02 4.24
C VAL A 132 10.11 -0.92 4.35
N ALA A 133 9.38 -1.31 3.31
CA ALA A 133 7.93 -1.23 3.29
C ALA A 133 7.28 -2.31 4.19
N ILE A 134 7.73 -3.57 4.11
CA ILE A 134 7.18 -4.67 4.92
C ILE A 134 7.41 -4.48 6.43
N ALA A 135 8.41 -3.70 6.80
CA ALA A 135 8.66 -3.34 8.19
C ALA A 135 7.68 -2.28 8.72
N ASN A 136 6.81 -1.71 7.88
CA ASN A 136 5.86 -0.66 8.26
C ASN A 136 4.41 -1.18 8.29
N PRO A 137 3.93 -1.70 9.42
CA PRO A 137 2.58 -2.26 9.52
C PRO A 137 1.46 -1.21 9.40
N LEU A 138 1.78 0.09 9.44
CA LEU A 138 0.78 1.15 9.26
C LEU A 138 0.13 1.10 7.86
N VAL A 139 0.79 0.52 6.88
CA VAL A 139 0.28 0.38 5.52
C VAL A 139 -1.03 -0.41 5.48
N ILE A 140 -1.20 -1.42 6.33
CA ILE A 140 -2.45 -2.19 6.42
C ILE A 140 -3.64 -1.30 6.80
N PHE A 141 -3.43 -0.34 7.71
CA PHE A 141 -4.48 0.59 8.13
C PHE A 141 -4.79 1.65 7.06
N ILE A 142 -3.79 2.01 6.25
CA ILE A 142 -4.01 2.89 5.08
C ILE A 142 -4.93 2.20 4.08
N TYR A 143 -4.64 0.94 3.70
CA TYR A 143 -5.50 0.19 2.78
C TYR A 143 -6.89 -0.06 3.37
N LEU A 144 -6.98 -0.42 4.65
CA LEU A 144 -8.26 -0.59 5.35
C LEU A 144 -9.09 0.69 5.29
N GLY A 145 -8.48 1.84 5.60
CA GLY A 145 -9.12 3.14 5.54
C GLY A 145 -9.55 3.54 4.12
N MET A 146 -8.71 3.27 3.13
CA MET A 146 -9.04 3.54 1.72
C MET A 146 -10.19 2.68 1.23
N PHE A 147 -10.19 1.36 1.52
CA PHE A 147 -11.29 0.47 1.14
C PHE A 147 -12.60 0.91 1.78
N ALA A 148 -12.57 1.30 3.06
CA ALA A 148 -13.74 1.82 3.76
C ALA A 148 -14.22 3.17 3.18
N TYR A 149 -13.31 4.12 2.95
CA TYR A 149 -13.65 5.45 2.43
C TYR A 149 -14.29 5.40 1.04
N PHE A 150 -13.76 4.55 0.15
CA PHE A 150 -14.30 4.40 -1.20
C PHE A 150 -15.46 3.40 -1.27
N ALA A 151 -15.91 2.85 -0.13
CA ALA A 151 -16.87 1.75 -0.07
C ALA A 151 -16.53 0.65 -1.09
N PHE A 152 -15.26 0.18 -1.05
CA PHE A 152 -14.72 -0.79 -2.01
C PHE A 152 -14.66 -2.17 -1.35
N PRO A 153 -15.65 -3.04 -1.57
CA PRO A 153 -15.79 -4.31 -0.87
C PRO A 153 -14.88 -5.39 -1.48
N ILE A 154 -13.57 -5.19 -1.42
CA ILE A 154 -12.59 -6.07 -2.06
C ILE A 154 -12.68 -7.53 -1.58
N SER A 155 -13.16 -7.75 -0.35
CA SER A 155 -13.38 -9.09 0.20
C SER A 155 -14.56 -9.82 -0.43
N GLU A 156 -15.58 -9.07 -0.89
CA GLU A 156 -16.84 -9.60 -1.42
C GLU A 156 -16.79 -9.91 -2.93
N PHE A 157 -15.83 -9.31 -3.64
CA PHE A 157 -15.66 -9.60 -5.06
C PHE A 157 -15.27 -11.05 -5.29
N GLU A 158 -15.79 -11.64 -6.36
CA GLU A 158 -15.55 -13.04 -6.73
C GLU A 158 -14.98 -13.18 -8.16
N GLY A 159 -14.39 -14.32 -8.43
CA GLY A 159 -13.91 -14.69 -9.76
C GLY A 159 -13.06 -13.62 -10.43
N VAL A 160 -13.41 -13.25 -11.65
CA VAL A 160 -12.69 -12.28 -12.48
C VAL A 160 -12.72 -10.88 -11.87
N GLN A 161 -13.83 -10.48 -11.24
CA GLN A 161 -13.97 -9.16 -10.64
C GLN A 161 -12.96 -8.97 -9.50
N LYS A 162 -12.71 -9.99 -8.69
CA LYS A 162 -11.67 -9.97 -7.64
C LYS A 162 -10.29 -9.76 -8.23
N ILE A 163 -9.95 -10.49 -9.28
CA ILE A 163 -8.64 -10.34 -9.97
C ILE A 163 -8.48 -8.92 -10.51
N VAL A 164 -9.52 -8.38 -11.15
CA VAL A 164 -9.52 -7.01 -11.68
C VAL A 164 -9.37 -5.98 -10.56
N ALA A 165 -10.05 -6.18 -9.42
CA ALA A 165 -9.94 -5.31 -8.25
C ALA A 165 -8.49 -5.27 -7.72
N PHE A 166 -7.87 -6.43 -7.49
CA PHE A 166 -6.47 -6.49 -7.05
C PHE A 166 -5.52 -5.87 -8.08
N ALA A 167 -5.67 -6.22 -9.35
CA ALA A 167 -4.82 -5.70 -10.42
C ALA A 167 -4.93 -4.18 -10.55
N SER A 168 -6.12 -3.59 -10.38
CA SER A 168 -6.32 -2.16 -10.45
C SER A 168 -5.67 -1.42 -9.28
N VAL A 169 -5.79 -1.94 -8.04
CA VAL A 169 -5.13 -1.35 -6.87
C VAL A 169 -3.61 -1.41 -7.02
N ILE A 170 -3.07 -2.57 -7.39
CA ILE A 170 -1.62 -2.73 -7.64
C ILE A 170 -1.15 -1.84 -8.78
N GLY A 171 -1.95 -1.72 -9.85
CA GLY A 171 -1.66 -0.83 -10.98
C GLY A 171 -1.56 0.64 -10.56
N GLY A 172 -2.46 1.11 -9.70
CA GLY A 172 -2.42 2.45 -9.14
C GLY A 172 -1.16 2.70 -8.31
N ASP A 173 -0.79 1.76 -7.47
CA ASP A 173 0.43 1.81 -6.65
C ASP A 173 1.70 1.86 -7.52
N VAL A 174 1.84 0.97 -8.51
CA VAL A 174 2.96 1.00 -9.47
C VAL A 174 3.03 2.34 -10.21
N CYS A 175 1.89 2.87 -10.66
CA CYS A 175 1.82 4.17 -11.34
C CYS A 175 2.32 5.30 -10.44
N TRP A 176 2.00 5.28 -9.14
CA TRP A 176 2.51 6.27 -8.19
C TRP A 176 4.04 6.25 -8.13
N TRP A 177 4.67 5.08 -7.96
CA TRP A 177 6.13 4.98 -7.88
C TRP A 177 6.83 5.38 -9.18
N LEU A 178 6.22 5.06 -10.31
CA LEU A 178 6.71 5.48 -11.61
C LEU A 178 6.63 7.00 -11.75
N PHE A 179 5.48 7.59 -11.41
CA PHE A 179 5.26 9.02 -11.44
C PHE A 179 6.24 9.76 -10.50
N LEU A 180 6.37 9.30 -9.24
CA LEU A 180 7.27 9.91 -8.26
C LEU A 180 8.72 9.89 -8.75
N SER A 181 9.21 8.74 -9.22
CA SER A 181 10.57 8.59 -9.71
C SER A 181 10.83 9.46 -10.93
N PHE A 182 9.85 9.59 -11.82
CA PHE A 182 9.96 10.45 -12.99
C PHE A 182 9.97 11.94 -12.61
N LEU A 183 9.07 12.34 -11.71
CA LEU A 183 8.96 13.72 -11.22
C LEU A 183 10.25 14.17 -10.53
N ILE A 184 10.76 13.36 -9.60
CA ILE A 184 12.00 13.67 -8.87
C ILE A 184 13.21 13.74 -9.81
N ASN A 185 13.30 12.83 -10.79
CA ASN A 185 14.38 12.89 -11.76
C ASN A 185 14.31 14.15 -12.66
N LYS A 186 13.10 14.59 -13.00
CA LYS A 186 12.92 15.83 -13.78
C LYS A 186 13.35 17.05 -12.97
N LEU A 187 13.01 17.09 -11.66
CA LEU A 187 13.43 18.16 -10.75
C LEU A 187 14.94 18.16 -10.57
N ARG A 188 15.56 16.98 -10.36
CA ARG A 188 17.02 16.84 -10.27
C ARG A 188 17.74 17.48 -11.46
N ASN A 189 17.31 17.14 -12.69
CA ASN A 189 17.93 17.62 -13.92
C ASN A 189 17.72 19.13 -14.15
N ARG A 190 16.73 19.73 -13.50
CA ARG A 190 16.43 21.16 -13.62
C ARG A 190 17.26 22.02 -12.64
N PHE A 191 17.68 21.46 -11.52
CA PHE A 191 18.38 22.17 -10.47
C PHE A 191 19.85 21.77 -10.34
N ASP A 192 20.40 20.97 -11.28
CA ASP A 192 21.78 20.44 -11.27
C ASP A 192 22.21 19.85 -9.90
N LEU A 193 21.31 19.12 -9.25
CA LEU A 193 21.50 18.47 -7.95
C LEU A 193 22.19 17.10 -8.07
#